data_68e2fbbae425040613d26c8fa16f02c3
#
_entry.id   68e2fbbae425040613d26c8fa16f02c3
#
_cell.length_a   1.000
_cell.length_b   1.000
_cell.length_c   1.000
_cell.angle_alpha   90.00
_cell.angle_beta   90.00
_cell.angle_gamma   90.00
#
_symmetry.space_group_name_H-M   'P 1'
#
loop_
_entity.id
_entity.type
_entity.pdbx_description
1 polymer ?
#
loop_
_entity_poly.entity_id
_entity_poly.type
_entity_poly.pdbx_seq_one_letter_code
_entity_poly.pdbx_strand_id
1 'polypeptide(L)'
;YPIIMKKLADIIDFDKYPINNLKSPKIMSLIQKCKEDLDQYSCATIPNFILPKSLNIMNQELEKQLDEVYMSKENINAYLYAKDDESLPKDHPKRTFMDRYNGYLNSDCFPKDSEMKYLYETEELLKFVSACLGVSPIYRWADPLACHAYNVMKPDGVLPWHFDSCEFTLSLMIQKPEKGGVFEYCPNIREPGNENFEE
;
A
#
# COMPACT_ATOMS: atom_id res chain seq x y z
N TYR A 1 23.21 20.00 19.71
CA TYR A 1 22.19 18.99 20.01
C TYR A 1 22.63 17.69 19.39
N PRO A 2 22.64 16.55 20.09
CA PRO A 2 22.96 15.27 19.49
C PRO A 2 21.87 14.97 18.44
N ILE A 3 22.28 14.68 17.22
CA ILE A 3 21.40 14.13 16.20
C ILE A 3 21.04 12.73 16.69
N ILE A 4 19.83 12.56 17.18
CA ILE A 4 19.31 11.22 17.52
C ILE A 4 19.11 10.52 16.18
N MET A 5 20.01 9.60 15.84
CA MET A 5 19.83 8.79 14.63
C MET A 5 18.61 7.90 14.82
N LYS A 6 17.60 8.10 13.98
CA LYS A 6 16.39 7.27 13.92
C LYS A 6 16.78 5.81 13.68
N LYS A 7 16.18 4.90 14.43
CA LYS A 7 16.41 3.46 14.29
C LYS A 7 15.14 2.77 13.83
N LEU A 8 15.27 1.75 13.03
CA LEU A 8 14.13 0.97 12.55
C LEU A 8 13.34 0.32 13.71
N ALA A 9 14.03 -0.06 14.79
CA ALA A 9 13.42 -0.58 16.03
C ALA A 9 12.59 0.48 16.81
N ASP A 10 12.72 1.77 16.47
CA ASP A 10 11.87 2.81 17.04
C ASP A 10 10.53 2.92 16.29
N ILE A 11 10.44 2.30 15.11
CA ILE A 11 9.27 2.33 14.20
C ILE A 11 8.55 0.99 14.19
N ILE A 12 9.28 -0.11 14.02
CA ILE A 12 8.73 -1.47 13.94
C ILE A 12 8.84 -2.15 15.30
N ASP A 13 7.82 -2.93 15.66
CA ASP A 13 7.82 -3.78 16.85
C ASP A 13 8.83 -4.95 16.68
N PHE A 14 10.10 -4.71 16.98
CA PHE A 14 11.15 -5.72 16.86
C PHE A 14 11.02 -6.88 17.84
N ASP A 15 10.26 -6.73 18.92
CA ASP A 15 9.96 -7.85 19.80
C ASP A 15 9.07 -8.88 19.12
N LYS A 16 8.20 -8.41 18.23
CA LYS A 16 7.36 -9.27 17.38
C LYS A 16 7.99 -9.57 16.03
N TYR A 17 8.57 -8.58 15.40
CA TYR A 17 9.00 -8.58 14.01
C TYR A 17 10.46 -8.13 13.83
N PRO A 18 11.46 -8.91 14.29
CA PRO A 18 12.87 -8.54 14.17
C PRO A 18 13.37 -8.70 12.72
N ILE A 19 12.87 -7.86 11.79
CA ILE A 19 13.17 -7.94 10.35
C ILE A 19 14.61 -7.64 9.98
N ASN A 20 15.39 -7.10 10.92
CA ASN A 20 16.84 -6.93 10.79
C ASN A 20 17.61 -8.26 10.84
N ASN A 21 16.95 -9.35 11.24
CA ASN A 21 17.53 -10.70 11.27
C ASN A 21 16.59 -11.72 10.61
N LEU A 22 16.63 -11.80 9.27
CA LEU A 22 15.78 -12.72 8.50
C LEU A 22 16.05 -14.21 8.76
N LYS A 23 17.15 -14.53 9.46
CA LYS A 23 17.51 -15.91 9.86
C LYS A 23 16.94 -16.30 11.22
N SER A 24 16.34 -15.37 11.97
CA SER A 24 15.72 -15.72 13.24
C SER A 24 14.52 -16.66 13.02
N PRO A 25 14.31 -17.66 13.90
CA PRO A 25 13.18 -18.60 13.74
C PRO A 25 11.83 -17.89 13.66
N LYS A 26 11.65 -16.82 14.44
CA LYS A 26 10.44 -16.02 14.46
C LYS A 26 10.13 -15.37 13.10
N ILE A 27 11.13 -14.76 12.46
CA ILE A 27 10.96 -14.13 11.15
C ILE A 27 10.84 -15.17 10.04
N MET A 28 11.58 -16.26 10.11
CA MET A 28 11.43 -17.36 9.14
C MET A 28 10.00 -17.94 9.16
N SER A 29 9.42 -18.13 10.33
CA SER A 29 8.03 -18.59 10.48
C SER A 29 7.03 -17.54 9.90
N LEU A 30 7.25 -16.26 10.15
CA LEU A 30 6.42 -15.18 9.59
C LEU A 30 6.52 -15.13 8.05
N ILE A 31 7.73 -15.21 7.50
CA ILE A 31 7.96 -15.23 6.06
C ILE A 31 7.23 -16.43 5.43
N GLN A 32 7.35 -17.61 6.04
CA GLN A 32 6.66 -18.80 5.55
C GLN A 32 5.14 -18.62 5.57
N LYS A 33 4.59 -18.08 6.67
CA LYS A 33 3.17 -17.75 6.76
C LYS A 33 2.74 -16.75 5.69
N CYS A 34 3.50 -15.67 5.47
CA CYS A 34 3.18 -14.70 4.43
C CYS A 34 3.15 -15.35 3.03
N LYS A 35 4.09 -16.25 2.73
CA LYS A 35 4.08 -16.99 1.46
C LYS A 35 2.83 -17.86 1.30
N GLU A 36 2.46 -18.58 2.33
CA GLU A 36 1.24 -19.43 2.34
C GLU A 36 -0.03 -18.57 2.17
N ASP A 37 -0.12 -17.45 2.89
CA ASP A 37 -1.24 -16.52 2.76
C ASP A 37 -1.31 -15.90 1.35
N LEU A 38 -0.17 -15.53 0.76
CA LEU A 38 -0.10 -14.99 -0.60
C LEU A 38 -0.47 -16.03 -1.66
N ASP A 39 -0.02 -17.26 -1.50
CA ASP A 39 -0.34 -18.37 -2.40
C ASP A 39 -1.82 -18.71 -2.36
N GLN A 40 -2.39 -18.77 -1.17
CA GLN A 40 -3.78 -19.16 -0.97
C GLN A 40 -4.78 -18.03 -1.21
N TYR A 41 -4.44 -16.81 -0.79
CA TYR A 41 -5.37 -15.67 -0.71
C TYR A 41 -4.93 -14.45 -1.53
N SER A 42 -3.77 -14.49 -2.17
CA SER A 42 -3.14 -13.34 -2.84
C SER A 42 -2.96 -12.11 -1.94
N CYS A 43 -3.08 -12.28 -0.64
CA CYS A 43 -2.95 -11.22 0.35
C CYS A 43 -2.38 -11.78 1.66
N ALA A 44 -1.36 -11.11 2.20
CA ALA A 44 -0.81 -11.41 3.53
C ALA A 44 -0.93 -10.18 4.43
N THR A 45 -1.35 -10.39 5.68
CA THR A 45 -1.52 -9.31 6.66
C THR A 45 -0.59 -9.51 7.85
N ILE A 46 0.12 -8.44 8.23
CA ILE A 46 1.01 -8.43 9.40
C ILE A 46 0.46 -7.41 10.41
N PRO A 47 -0.30 -7.87 11.41
CA PRO A 47 -0.96 -6.98 12.35
C PRO A 47 0.02 -6.32 13.33
N ASN A 48 -0.22 -5.05 13.67
CA ASN A 48 0.60 -4.29 14.63
C ASN A 48 2.10 -4.27 14.30
N PHE A 49 2.41 -4.18 13.00
CA PHE A 49 3.80 -4.15 12.52
C PHE A 49 4.52 -2.86 12.95
N ILE A 50 3.81 -1.75 12.91
CA ILE A 50 4.33 -0.44 13.33
C ILE A 50 3.98 -0.20 14.80
N LEU A 51 4.92 0.34 15.56
CA LEU A 51 4.71 0.74 16.94
C LEU A 51 3.66 1.87 17.04
N PRO A 52 2.77 1.84 18.05
CA PRO A 52 1.75 2.87 18.22
C PRO A 52 2.31 4.30 18.26
N LYS A 53 3.49 4.48 18.86
CA LYS A 53 4.18 5.77 18.90
C LYS A 53 4.50 6.29 17.50
N SER A 54 5.02 5.43 16.61
CA SER A 54 5.33 5.79 15.24
C SER A 54 4.09 6.04 14.40
N LEU A 55 3.03 5.24 14.56
CA LEU A 55 1.75 5.54 13.93
C LEU A 55 1.22 6.92 14.32
N ASN A 56 1.35 7.29 15.60
CA ASN A 56 0.95 8.62 16.06
C ASN A 56 1.79 9.73 15.42
N ILE A 57 3.10 9.54 15.26
CA ILE A 57 3.98 10.50 14.59
C ILE A 57 3.59 10.61 13.10
N MET A 58 3.40 9.49 12.40
CA MET A 58 2.96 9.47 11.01
C MET A 58 1.61 10.18 10.81
N ASN A 59 0.66 9.99 11.73
CA ASN A 59 -0.61 10.72 11.72
C ASN A 59 -0.41 12.22 11.92
N GLN A 60 0.42 12.65 12.85
CA GLN A 60 0.73 14.06 13.07
C GLN A 60 1.46 14.70 11.89
N GLU A 61 2.32 13.95 11.19
CA GLU A 61 2.95 14.39 9.94
C GLU A 61 1.88 14.58 8.84
N LEU A 62 0.97 13.63 8.70
CA LEU A 62 -0.15 13.71 7.76
C LEU A 62 -1.08 14.88 8.06
N GLU A 63 -1.48 15.08 9.32
CA GLU A 63 -2.38 16.17 9.73
C GLU A 63 -1.86 17.55 9.33
N LYS A 64 -0.55 17.76 9.35
CA LYS A 64 0.09 19.01 8.93
C LYS A 64 0.03 19.26 7.42
N GLN A 65 -0.25 18.23 6.64
CA GLN A 65 -0.26 18.27 5.18
C GLN A 65 -1.67 18.10 4.59
N LEU A 66 -2.73 18.10 5.41
CA LEU A 66 -4.09 17.85 4.93
C LEU A 66 -4.58 18.88 3.90
N ASP A 67 -4.06 20.11 3.96
CA ASP A 67 -4.38 21.18 2.99
C ASP A 67 -3.75 20.93 1.61
N GLU A 68 -2.70 20.11 1.55
CA GLU A 68 -2.00 19.73 0.32
C GLU A 68 -2.63 18.49 -0.36
N VAL A 69 -3.65 17.89 0.26
CA VAL A 69 -4.32 16.70 -0.30
C VAL A 69 -5.05 17.04 -1.58
N TYR A 70 -4.61 16.48 -2.68
CA TYR A 70 -5.32 16.53 -3.95
C TYR A 70 -6.51 15.58 -3.93
N MET A 71 -7.73 16.13 -3.90
CA MET A 71 -8.96 15.34 -3.98
C MET A 71 -9.34 15.09 -5.44
N SER A 72 -9.34 13.83 -5.85
CA SER A 72 -9.79 13.39 -7.17
C SER A 72 -11.25 12.95 -7.10
N LYS A 73 -12.08 13.48 -8.01
CA LYS A 73 -13.46 13.04 -8.23
C LYS A 73 -13.64 12.75 -9.70
N GLU A 74 -13.68 11.48 -10.03
CA GLU A 74 -13.68 10.98 -11.40
C GLU A 74 -14.63 9.80 -11.53
N ASN A 75 -15.06 9.53 -12.77
CA ASN A 75 -15.75 8.29 -13.11
C ASN A 75 -14.76 7.44 -13.93
N ILE A 76 -14.39 6.27 -13.40
CA ILE A 76 -13.33 5.43 -13.94
C ILE A 76 -13.76 3.97 -14.05
N ASN A 77 -13.16 3.25 -14.97
CA ASN A 77 -13.33 1.80 -15.05
C ASN A 77 -12.33 1.06 -14.14
N ALA A 78 -12.45 -0.24 -14.04
CA ALA A 78 -11.57 -1.07 -13.20
C ALA A 78 -10.07 -1.03 -13.59
N TYR A 79 -9.74 -0.51 -14.76
CA TYR A 79 -8.38 -0.31 -15.25
C TYR A 79 -7.88 1.13 -15.03
N LEU A 80 -8.60 1.91 -14.23
CA LEU A 80 -8.29 3.31 -13.88
C LEU A 80 -8.36 4.30 -15.08
N TYR A 81 -9.03 3.92 -16.16
CA TYR A 81 -9.26 4.83 -17.27
C TYR A 81 -10.57 5.60 -17.10
N ALA A 82 -10.50 6.93 -17.31
CA ALA A 82 -11.67 7.82 -17.31
C ALA A 82 -12.32 7.95 -18.70
N LYS A 83 -11.65 7.51 -19.76
CA LYS A 83 -12.13 7.60 -21.13
C LYS A 83 -12.75 6.28 -21.58
N ASP A 84 -13.98 6.34 -22.10
CA ASP A 84 -14.65 5.19 -22.71
C ASP A 84 -14.00 4.80 -24.03
N ASP A 85 -13.89 3.49 -24.28
CA ASP A 85 -13.43 2.91 -25.54
C ASP A 85 -14.64 2.42 -26.33
N GLU A 86 -15.18 3.29 -27.18
CA GLU A 86 -16.33 3.00 -28.02
C GLU A 86 -16.07 1.93 -29.11
N SER A 87 -14.83 1.50 -29.31
CA SER A 87 -14.49 0.40 -30.20
C SER A 87 -14.87 -0.97 -29.65
N LEU A 88 -15.06 -1.06 -28.32
CA LEU A 88 -15.49 -2.27 -27.63
C LEU A 88 -17.02 -2.40 -27.57
N PRO A 89 -17.56 -3.61 -27.44
CA PRO A 89 -18.99 -3.82 -27.18
C PRO A 89 -19.48 -3.04 -25.95
N LYS A 90 -20.75 -2.63 -25.94
CA LYS A 90 -21.32 -1.81 -24.86
C LYS A 90 -21.32 -2.49 -23.48
N ASP A 91 -21.40 -3.81 -23.47
CA ASP A 91 -21.41 -4.69 -22.29
C ASP A 91 -20.00 -5.15 -21.90
N HIS A 92 -18.96 -4.68 -22.59
CA HIS A 92 -17.58 -5.04 -22.27
C HIS A 92 -17.16 -4.49 -20.87
N PRO A 93 -16.52 -5.26 -19.97
CA PRO A 93 -16.14 -4.83 -18.63
C PRO A 93 -15.31 -3.54 -18.58
N LYS A 94 -14.44 -3.29 -19.55
CA LYS A 94 -13.68 -2.03 -19.65
C LYS A 94 -14.56 -0.80 -19.88
N ARG A 95 -15.84 -0.96 -20.23
CA ARG A 95 -16.83 0.10 -20.39
C ARG A 95 -17.76 0.25 -19.18
N THR A 96 -17.48 -0.47 -18.09
CA THR A 96 -18.16 -0.29 -16.80
C THR A 96 -17.43 0.75 -15.98
N PHE A 97 -18.08 1.88 -15.73
CA PHE A 97 -17.51 3.02 -15.01
C PHE A 97 -18.12 3.14 -13.63
N MET A 98 -17.27 3.49 -12.65
CA MET A 98 -17.63 3.63 -11.25
C MET A 98 -17.13 4.98 -10.74
N ASP A 99 -17.88 5.59 -9.83
CA ASP A 99 -17.47 6.83 -9.20
C ASP A 99 -16.30 6.59 -8.27
N ARG A 100 -15.31 7.47 -8.36
CA ARG A 100 -14.14 7.55 -7.50
C ARG A 100 -14.11 8.90 -6.82
N TYR A 101 -13.95 8.89 -5.51
CA TYR A 101 -13.73 10.08 -4.70
C TYR A 101 -12.74 9.76 -3.58
N ASN A 102 -11.46 10.03 -3.82
CA ASN A 102 -10.39 9.85 -2.84
C ASN A 102 -9.32 10.94 -2.99
N GLY A 103 -8.52 11.10 -1.96
CA GLY A 103 -7.42 12.05 -1.93
C GLY A 103 -6.07 11.37 -2.10
N TYR A 104 -5.13 12.11 -2.66
CA TYR A 104 -3.72 11.74 -2.73
C TYR A 104 -2.87 12.82 -2.10
N LEU A 105 -1.90 12.37 -1.33
CA LEU A 105 -0.85 13.24 -0.80
C LEU A 105 0.48 12.66 -1.24
N ASN A 106 1.20 13.44 -2.05
CA ASN A 106 2.46 13.00 -2.64
C ASN A 106 3.58 12.91 -1.61
N SER A 107 4.56 12.09 -1.92
CA SER A 107 5.72 11.81 -1.05
C SER A 107 6.57 13.05 -0.74
N ASP A 108 6.63 14.02 -1.66
CA ASP A 108 7.39 15.26 -1.51
C ASP A 108 6.75 16.29 -0.57
N CYS A 109 5.46 16.11 -0.23
CA CYS A 109 4.79 16.92 0.80
C CYS A 109 5.33 16.65 2.20
N PHE A 110 6.01 15.53 2.43
CA PHE A 110 6.55 15.16 3.74
C PHE A 110 8.00 15.62 3.93
N PRO A 111 8.40 15.97 5.16
CA PRO A 111 9.78 16.31 5.45
C PRO A 111 10.72 15.12 5.17
N LYS A 112 11.99 15.44 4.84
CA LYS A 112 12.99 14.43 4.49
C LYS A 112 13.29 13.43 5.62
N ASP A 113 13.01 13.81 6.85
CA ASP A 113 13.18 13.01 8.07
C ASP A 113 11.87 12.41 8.58
N SER A 114 10.81 12.38 7.76
CA SER A 114 9.55 11.74 8.13
C SER A 114 9.73 10.25 8.44
N GLU A 115 8.88 9.71 9.31
CA GLU A 115 8.96 8.29 9.69
C GLU A 115 8.61 7.36 8.55
N MET A 116 7.63 7.73 7.74
CA MET A 116 7.24 6.94 6.57
C MET A 116 8.37 6.86 5.55
N LYS A 117 9.01 8.00 5.25
CA LYS A 117 10.12 8.03 4.31
C LYS A 117 11.28 7.18 4.81
N TYR A 118 11.66 7.34 6.07
CA TYR A 118 12.71 6.53 6.68
C TYR A 118 12.41 5.03 6.58
N LEU A 119 11.18 4.62 6.97
CA LEU A 119 10.73 3.24 6.87
C LEU A 119 10.82 2.70 5.44
N TYR A 120 10.30 3.47 4.47
CA TYR A 120 10.29 3.10 3.06
C TYR A 120 11.71 2.90 2.50
N GLU A 121 12.66 3.73 2.92
CA GLU A 121 14.05 3.72 2.43
C GLU A 121 14.94 2.65 3.08
N THR A 122 14.48 1.94 4.13
CA THR A 122 15.30 0.93 4.79
C THR A 122 15.48 -0.33 3.96
N GLU A 123 16.71 -0.82 3.91
CA GLU A 123 17.05 -2.07 3.22
C GLU A 123 16.45 -3.30 3.91
N GLU A 124 16.30 -3.25 5.22
CA GLU A 124 15.71 -4.31 6.02
C GLU A 124 14.26 -4.56 5.63
N LEU A 125 13.46 -3.50 5.44
CA LEU A 125 12.09 -3.63 4.96
C LEU A 125 12.04 -4.22 3.55
N LEU A 126 12.86 -3.71 2.64
CA LEU A 126 12.92 -4.20 1.26
C LEU A 126 13.26 -5.69 1.21
N LYS A 127 14.29 -6.13 1.95
CA LYS A 127 14.69 -7.54 2.03
C LYS A 127 13.63 -8.41 2.67
N PHE A 128 12.96 -7.93 3.70
CA PHE A 128 11.86 -8.64 4.35
C PHE A 128 10.69 -8.85 3.40
N VAL A 129 10.25 -7.80 2.70
CA VAL A 129 9.17 -7.87 1.71
C VAL A 129 9.55 -8.82 0.57
N SER A 130 10.77 -8.71 0.03
CA SER A 130 11.30 -9.62 -0.99
C SER A 130 11.23 -11.08 -0.53
N ALA A 131 11.60 -11.35 0.73
CA ALA A 131 11.56 -12.69 1.29
C ALA A 131 10.11 -13.22 1.44
N CYS A 132 9.16 -12.37 1.85
CA CYS A 132 7.73 -12.74 1.96
C CYS A 132 7.12 -13.03 0.58
N LEU A 133 7.45 -12.24 -0.43
CA LEU A 133 6.99 -12.43 -1.81
C LEU A 133 7.66 -13.65 -2.47
N GLY A 134 8.84 -14.07 -1.99
CA GLY A 134 9.64 -15.07 -2.68
C GLY A 134 10.26 -14.61 -3.99
N VAL A 135 10.31 -13.30 -4.23
CA VAL A 135 10.80 -12.64 -5.45
C VAL A 135 12.06 -11.83 -5.13
N SER A 136 13.11 -11.98 -5.94
CA SER A 136 14.36 -11.24 -5.80
C SER A 136 15.04 -11.06 -7.17
N PRO A 137 15.54 -9.86 -7.48
CA PRO A 137 15.43 -8.64 -6.69
C PRO A 137 14.05 -7.98 -6.80
N ILE A 138 13.67 -7.20 -5.79
CA ILE A 138 12.59 -6.22 -5.87
C ILE A 138 13.18 -4.81 -5.72
N TYR A 139 12.48 -3.84 -6.27
CA TYR A 139 12.95 -2.45 -6.30
C TYR A 139 11.90 -1.52 -5.70
N ARG A 140 12.36 -0.44 -5.09
CA ARG A 140 11.47 0.66 -4.70
C ARG A 140 10.98 1.38 -5.94
N TRP A 141 9.78 1.90 -5.85
CA TRP A 141 9.25 2.78 -6.91
C TRP A 141 10.14 4.02 -7.04
N ALA A 142 10.59 4.30 -8.27
CA ALA A 142 11.60 5.33 -8.52
C ALA A 142 11.03 6.76 -8.59
N ASP A 143 9.70 6.90 -8.78
CA ASP A 143 9.06 8.21 -8.83
C ASP A 143 9.07 8.86 -7.44
N PRO A 144 9.75 10.02 -7.27
CA PRO A 144 9.86 10.69 -5.98
C PRO A 144 8.52 11.23 -5.46
N LEU A 145 7.52 11.40 -6.31
CA LEU A 145 6.20 11.89 -5.92
C LEU A 145 5.29 10.77 -5.42
N ALA A 146 5.45 9.55 -5.94
CA ALA A 146 4.55 8.44 -5.69
C ALA A 146 5.16 7.31 -4.84
N CYS A 147 6.44 7.38 -4.47
CA CYS A 147 7.17 6.27 -3.87
C CYS A 147 6.60 5.81 -2.51
N HIS A 148 6.02 6.71 -1.72
CA HIS A 148 5.33 6.43 -0.47
C HIS A 148 4.13 7.39 -0.27
N ALA A 149 3.39 7.63 -1.36
CA ALA A 149 2.22 8.48 -1.34
C ALA A 149 1.12 7.94 -0.41
N TYR A 150 0.32 8.84 0.13
CA TYR A 150 -0.81 8.48 0.98
C TYR A 150 -2.11 8.52 0.19
N ASN A 151 -2.93 7.49 0.36
CA ASN A 151 -4.34 7.53 0.04
C ASN A 151 -5.11 8.13 1.22
N VAL A 152 -5.83 9.22 0.99
CA VAL A 152 -6.59 9.93 2.01
C VAL A 152 -8.08 9.80 1.70
N MET A 153 -8.82 9.12 2.57
CA MET A 153 -10.26 8.95 2.44
C MET A 153 -10.95 9.94 3.38
N LYS A 154 -11.72 10.89 2.82
CA LYS A 154 -12.62 11.76 3.58
C LYS A 154 -13.98 11.07 3.78
N PRO A 155 -14.87 11.61 4.64
CA PRO A 155 -16.24 11.15 4.68
C PRO A 155 -16.85 11.12 3.27
N ASP A 156 -17.61 10.06 2.96
CA ASP A 156 -18.17 9.79 1.63
C ASP A 156 -17.12 9.47 0.53
N GLY A 157 -15.87 9.28 0.92
CA GLY A 157 -14.81 8.84 0.02
C GLY A 157 -15.08 7.44 -0.54
N VAL A 158 -14.82 7.26 -1.83
CA VAL A 158 -14.99 5.98 -2.54
C VAL A 158 -13.72 5.70 -3.35
N LEU A 159 -13.13 4.56 -3.13
CA LEU A 159 -12.14 3.96 -4.02
C LEU A 159 -12.79 2.71 -4.64
N PRO A 160 -13.21 2.77 -5.91
CA PRO A 160 -13.96 1.67 -6.53
C PRO A 160 -13.06 0.46 -6.80
N TRP A 161 -13.68 -0.65 -7.17
CA TRP A 161 -12.96 -1.83 -7.65
C TRP A 161 -12.02 -1.48 -8.80
N HIS A 162 -10.76 -1.85 -8.67
CA HIS A 162 -9.74 -1.57 -9.67
C HIS A 162 -8.63 -2.61 -9.60
N PHE A 163 -7.88 -2.69 -10.67
CA PHE A 163 -6.62 -3.42 -10.70
C PHE A 163 -5.47 -2.46 -10.46
N ASP A 164 -4.58 -2.83 -9.55
CA ASP A 164 -3.31 -2.11 -9.41
C ASP A 164 -2.44 -2.30 -10.66
N SER A 165 -1.64 -1.28 -10.99
CA SER A 165 -0.77 -1.29 -12.16
C SER A 165 0.58 -2.01 -11.92
N CYS A 166 0.86 -2.41 -10.69
CA CYS A 166 2.08 -3.11 -10.29
C CYS A 166 1.79 -4.57 -9.93
N GLU A 167 2.82 -5.42 -10.00
CA GLU A 167 2.70 -6.85 -9.73
C GLU A 167 2.31 -7.13 -8.26
N PHE A 168 2.72 -6.27 -7.33
CA PHE A 168 2.36 -6.34 -5.92
C PHE A 168 2.36 -4.97 -5.28
N THR A 169 1.50 -4.79 -4.31
CA THR A 169 1.32 -3.54 -3.56
C THR A 169 1.56 -3.81 -2.07
N LEU A 170 2.37 -2.95 -1.44
CA LEU A 170 2.54 -2.90 0.00
C LEU A 170 1.70 -1.76 0.57
N SER A 171 0.67 -2.08 1.31
CA SER A 171 -0.19 -1.11 1.96
C SER A 171 0.07 -1.04 3.46
N LEU A 172 0.17 0.18 3.99
CA LEU A 172 0.30 0.44 5.42
C LEU A 172 -0.91 1.23 5.91
N MET A 173 -1.69 0.65 6.82
CA MET A 173 -2.82 1.32 7.44
C MET A 173 -2.33 2.25 8.54
N ILE A 174 -2.28 3.55 8.26
CA ILE A 174 -1.84 4.58 9.22
C ILE A 174 -2.98 4.98 10.14
N GLN A 175 -4.16 5.24 9.58
CA GLN A 175 -5.36 5.62 10.32
C GLN A 175 -6.54 4.76 9.88
N LYS A 176 -7.17 4.12 10.85
CA LYS A 176 -8.35 3.29 10.63
C LYS A 176 -9.61 4.16 10.68
N PRO A 177 -10.58 3.97 9.76
CA PRO A 177 -11.85 4.69 9.85
C PRO A 177 -12.64 4.24 11.07
N GLU A 178 -13.44 5.16 11.64
CA GLU A 178 -14.35 4.83 12.74
C GLU A 178 -15.51 3.95 12.27
N LYS A 179 -15.97 4.15 11.02
CA LYS A 179 -17.08 3.42 10.43
C LYS A 179 -16.91 3.29 8.91
N GLY A 180 -17.24 2.13 8.36
CA GLY A 180 -17.10 1.84 6.93
C GLY A 180 -15.64 1.64 6.51
N GLY A 181 -15.34 1.87 5.23
CA GLY A 181 -13.99 1.82 4.67
C GLY A 181 -13.31 0.44 4.78
N VAL A 182 -14.10 -0.63 4.68
CA VAL A 182 -13.56 -2.00 4.66
C VAL A 182 -12.77 -2.18 3.36
N PHE A 183 -11.56 -2.68 3.48
CA PHE A 183 -10.79 -3.10 2.31
C PHE A 183 -11.33 -4.43 1.80
N GLU A 184 -11.74 -4.44 0.54
CA GLU A 184 -12.24 -5.62 -0.15
C GLU A 184 -11.30 -5.96 -1.30
N TYR A 185 -11.10 -7.25 -1.57
CA TYR A 185 -10.29 -7.70 -2.70
C TYR A 185 -10.83 -9.03 -3.24
N CYS A 186 -10.59 -9.27 -4.53
CA CYS A 186 -10.96 -10.50 -5.20
C CYS A 186 -9.67 -11.19 -5.69
N PRO A 187 -9.25 -12.30 -5.06
CA PRO A 187 -8.02 -12.99 -5.45
C PRO A 187 -8.22 -13.80 -6.73
N ASN A 188 -7.15 -13.95 -7.51
CA ASN A 188 -7.06 -14.89 -8.64
C ASN A 188 -8.11 -14.70 -9.73
N ILE A 189 -8.67 -13.49 -9.87
CA ILE A 189 -9.70 -13.17 -10.88
C ILE A 189 -9.11 -13.11 -12.30
N ARG A 190 -7.81 -12.89 -12.45
CA ARG A 190 -7.13 -12.86 -13.75
C ARG A 190 -5.71 -13.43 -13.63
N GLU A 191 -5.17 -13.85 -14.77
CA GLU A 191 -3.80 -14.32 -14.90
C GLU A 191 -3.02 -13.48 -15.92
N PRO A 192 -1.69 -13.46 -15.90
CA PRO A 192 -0.89 -12.78 -16.92
C PRO A 192 -1.27 -13.25 -18.34
N GLY A 193 -1.71 -12.28 -19.17
CA GLY A 193 -2.15 -12.55 -20.54
C GLY A 193 -3.57 -13.10 -20.69
N ASN A 194 -4.30 -13.27 -19.58
CA ASN A 194 -5.73 -13.61 -19.60
C ASN A 194 -6.49 -12.69 -18.65
N GLU A 195 -7.22 -11.71 -19.20
CA GLU A 195 -7.96 -10.72 -18.44
C GLU A 195 -9.28 -11.23 -17.86
N ASN A 196 -9.72 -12.43 -18.26
CA ASN A 196 -10.92 -13.09 -17.76
C ASN A 196 -12.16 -12.17 -17.73
N PHE A 197 -12.51 -11.57 -18.87
CA PHE A 197 -13.62 -10.61 -18.98
C PHE A 197 -15.01 -11.23 -18.77
N GLU A 198 -15.11 -12.55 -18.62
CA GLU A 198 -16.37 -13.26 -18.41
C GLU A 198 -16.76 -13.37 -16.92
N GLU A 199 -15.82 -13.10 -15.99
CA GLU A 199 -16.02 -13.01 -14.55
C GLU A 199 -16.08 -11.56 -14.05
#